data_97dc54724316c8be2742b1bc4c29b932
#
_entry.id   97dc54724316c8be2742b1bc4c29b932
#
_cell.length_a   1.000
_cell.length_b   1.000
_cell.length_c   1.000
_cell.angle_alpha   90.00
_cell.angle_beta   90.00
_cell.angle_gamma   90.00
#
_symmetry.space_group_name_H-M   'P 1'
#
loop_
_entity.id
_entity.type
_entity.pdbx_description
1 polymer ?
#
loop_
_entity_poly.entity_id
_entity_poly.type
_entity_poly.pdbx_seq_one_letter_code
_entity_poly.pdbx_strand_id
1 'polypeptide(L)'
;MVLDSLLAGVMLFTSFAMRTPNVQPNPDDYEFSIGLSKDNYYFKRDWERELGNKYIDDIAWFKFENGVYFKPEYMNKQSKDVKYLKLDWRNKSKDWTYGFTTRSTNDKLTEYATFFSAGMSKKKVIGKWTIEATFDGYLPPKDDGSIDGNMFEFEDKFNIKYKLNERTSIYNIGEFYSLQGQKFYKAKIGLEYKL
;
A
#
# COMPACT_ATOMS: atom_id res chain seq x y z
N MET A 1 -7.15 19.56 26.69
CA MET A 1 -6.64 20.66 25.81
C MET A 1 -5.41 20.27 25.00
N VAL A 2 -4.30 19.79 25.56
CA VAL A 2 -3.12 19.39 24.76
C VAL A 2 -3.39 18.11 23.96
N LEU A 3 -4.06 17.13 24.53
CA LEU A 3 -4.38 15.85 23.87
C LEU A 3 -5.35 16.07 22.70
N ASP A 4 -6.32 16.95 22.85
CA ASP A 4 -7.32 17.25 21.81
C ASP A 4 -6.66 17.91 20.58
N SER A 5 -5.66 18.75 20.80
CA SER A 5 -4.92 19.37 19.68
C SER A 5 -3.96 18.39 18.99
N LEU A 6 -3.43 17.41 19.71
CA LEU A 6 -2.58 16.37 19.13
C LEU A 6 -3.40 15.36 18.30
N LEU A 7 -4.64 15.07 18.72
CA LEU A 7 -5.53 14.14 18.02
C LEU A 7 -6.35 14.81 16.91
N ALA A 8 -6.47 16.13 16.91
CA ALA A 8 -7.20 16.83 15.87
C ALA A 8 -6.64 16.52 14.48
N GLY A 9 -7.52 16.02 13.60
CA GLY A 9 -7.17 15.64 12.24
C GLY A 9 -6.52 14.27 12.07
N VAL A 10 -6.35 13.49 13.15
CA VAL A 10 -5.92 12.10 13.04
C VAL A 10 -7.04 11.27 12.42
N MET A 11 -6.71 10.47 11.42
CA MET A 11 -7.58 9.47 10.81
C MET A 11 -7.23 8.10 11.36
N LEU A 12 -8.19 7.45 11.98
CA LEU A 12 -8.12 6.01 12.27
C LEU A 12 -8.75 5.25 11.10
N PHE A 13 -8.14 4.15 10.72
CA PHE A 13 -8.73 3.28 9.72
C PHE A 13 -8.56 1.82 10.10
N THR A 14 -9.49 1.01 9.62
CA THR A 14 -9.43 -0.45 9.68
C THR A 14 -9.89 -1.01 8.35
N SER A 15 -9.37 -2.15 7.96
CA SER A 15 -9.81 -2.83 6.75
C SER A 15 -9.68 -4.34 6.87
N PHE A 16 -10.47 -5.02 6.07
CA PHE A 16 -10.39 -6.45 5.84
C PHE A 16 -10.29 -6.70 4.34
N ALA A 17 -9.40 -7.58 3.93
CA ALA A 17 -9.22 -7.96 2.55
C ALA A 17 -9.24 -9.48 2.38
N MET A 18 -9.77 -9.91 1.24
CA MET A 18 -9.64 -11.26 0.73
C MET A 18 -8.76 -11.24 -0.50
N ARG A 19 -7.90 -12.21 -0.63
CA ARG A 19 -7.01 -12.40 -1.79
C ARG A 19 -7.45 -13.64 -2.56
N THR A 20 -7.43 -13.53 -3.87
CA THR A 20 -7.65 -14.67 -4.76
C THR A 20 -6.45 -14.81 -5.69
N PRO A 21 -5.50 -15.71 -5.40
CA PRO A 21 -4.49 -16.07 -6.38
C PRO A 21 -5.14 -16.79 -7.56
N ASN A 22 -4.67 -16.52 -8.76
CA ASN A 22 -5.20 -17.14 -10.00
C ASN A 22 -5.02 -18.66 -10.05
N VAL A 23 -4.17 -19.24 -9.21
CA VAL A 23 -3.76 -20.64 -9.31
C VAL A 23 -4.61 -21.58 -8.46
N GLN A 24 -5.07 -21.16 -7.34
CA GLN A 24 -6.10 -21.81 -6.49
C GLN A 24 -6.46 -20.83 -5.36
N PRO A 25 -7.70 -20.32 -5.31
CA PRO A 25 -8.09 -19.49 -4.19
C PRO A 25 -7.99 -20.32 -2.90
N ASN A 26 -7.14 -19.87 -2.00
CA ASN A 26 -7.18 -20.40 -0.64
C ASN A 26 -8.21 -19.54 0.12
N PRO A 27 -9.38 -20.08 0.50
CA PRO A 27 -10.42 -19.31 1.17
C PRO A 27 -9.99 -18.78 2.55
N ASP A 28 -8.86 -19.27 3.04
CA ASP A 28 -8.31 -18.85 4.32
C ASP A 28 -7.33 -17.66 4.19
N ASP A 29 -7.03 -17.18 2.98
CA ASP A 29 -6.15 -16.04 2.80
C ASP A 29 -6.90 -14.75 3.11
N TYR A 30 -6.37 -14.00 4.07
CA TYR A 30 -6.96 -12.75 4.54
C TYR A 30 -5.90 -11.72 4.91
N GLU A 31 -6.31 -10.47 4.94
CA GLU A 31 -5.56 -9.37 5.54
C GLU A 31 -6.51 -8.57 6.44
N PHE A 32 -6.10 -8.32 7.66
CA PHE A 32 -6.74 -7.38 8.56
C PHE A 32 -5.77 -6.26 8.87
N SER A 33 -6.23 -5.02 8.73
CA SER A 33 -5.41 -3.83 8.93
C SER A 33 -6.00 -2.92 9.98
N ILE A 34 -5.13 -2.30 10.76
CA ILE A 34 -5.44 -1.14 11.56
C ILE A 34 -4.36 -0.10 11.39
N GLY A 35 -4.73 1.16 11.34
CA GLY A 35 -3.74 2.21 11.19
C GLY A 35 -4.26 3.59 11.53
N LEU A 36 -3.34 4.52 11.50
CA LEU A 36 -3.61 5.94 11.71
C LEU A 36 -2.87 6.77 10.66
N SER A 37 -3.45 7.88 10.31
CA SER A 37 -2.78 8.88 9.46
C SER A 37 -3.12 10.29 9.91
N LYS A 38 -2.17 11.19 9.76
CA LYS A 38 -2.36 12.62 9.95
C LYS A 38 -1.42 13.38 9.04
N ASP A 39 -1.96 14.26 8.18
CA ASP A 39 -1.20 15.13 7.29
C ASP A 39 -0.03 14.42 6.58
N ASN A 40 1.16 14.48 7.19
CA ASN A 40 2.42 13.98 6.65
C ASN A 40 2.87 12.65 7.26
N TYR A 41 2.04 12.02 8.08
CA TYR A 41 2.37 10.80 8.80
C TYR A 41 1.34 9.71 8.50
N TYR A 42 1.82 8.49 8.42
CA TYR A 42 1.01 7.30 8.26
C TYR A 42 1.67 6.15 9.00
N PHE A 43 0.86 5.36 9.68
CA PHE A 43 1.28 4.10 10.26
C PHE A 43 0.16 3.07 10.06
N LYS A 44 0.54 1.85 9.69
CA LYS A 44 -0.37 0.73 9.53
C LYS A 44 0.28 -0.54 10.04
N ARG A 45 -0.50 -1.38 10.72
CA ARG A 45 -0.15 -2.77 10.98
C ARG A 45 -1.15 -3.66 10.30
N ASP A 46 -0.64 -4.62 9.56
CA ASP A 46 -1.39 -5.67 8.90
C ASP A 46 -1.12 -7.01 9.57
N TRP A 47 -2.17 -7.78 9.75
CA TRP A 47 -2.12 -9.20 10.04
C TRP A 47 -2.59 -9.92 8.80
N GLU A 48 -1.69 -10.67 8.20
CA GLU A 48 -1.94 -11.32 6.93
C GLU A 48 -1.81 -12.84 7.06
N ARG A 49 -2.62 -13.55 6.27
CA ARG A 49 -2.41 -14.94 5.95
C ARG A 49 -2.42 -15.08 4.44
N GLU A 50 -1.35 -15.63 3.89
CA GLU A 50 -1.18 -15.83 2.47
C GLU A 50 -0.50 -17.16 2.20
N LEU A 51 -1.14 -18.01 1.37
CA LEU A 51 -0.65 -19.34 1.03
C LEU A 51 -0.30 -20.18 2.27
N GLY A 52 -1.12 -20.07 3.33
CA GLY A 52 -0.94 -20.77 4.59
C GLY A 52 0.08 -20.14 5.56
N ASN A 53 0.85 -19.16 5.13
CA ASN A 53 1.81 -18.45 5.97
C ASN A 53 1.16 -17.26 6.65
N LYS A 54 1.59 -16.99 7.89
CA LYS A 54 1.13 -15.83 8.66
C LYS A 54 2.21 -14.77 8.68
N TYR A 55 1.82 -13.51 8.49
CA TYR A 55 2.70 -12.35 8.56
C TYR A 55 2.14 -11.28 9.47
N ILE A 56 3.02 -10.47 10.02
CA ILE A 56 2.72 -9.16 10.57
C ILE A 56 3.56 -8.17 9.79
N ASP A 57 2.92 -7.15 9.24
CA ASP A 57 3.59 -6.12 8.45
C ASP A 57 3.32 -4.75 9.07
N ASP A 58 4.38 -4.08 9.50
CA ASP A 58 4.36 -2.73 10.03
C ASP A 58 4.88 -1.76 8.97
N ILE A 59 4.01 -0.89 8.52
CA ILE A 59 4.30 0.09 7.48
C ILE A 59 4.16 1.49 8.07
N ALA A 60 5.19 2.31 7.88
CA ALA A 60 5.12 3.73 8.17
C ALA A 60 5.51 4.53 6.93
N TRP A 61 5.03 5.76 6.81
CA TRP A 61 5.59 6.71 5.88
C TRP A 61 5.50 8.14 6.40
N PHE A 62 6.47 8.92 5.95
CA PHE A 62 6.61 10.32 6.25
C PHE A 62 6.68 11.08 4.93
N LYS A 63 5.81 12.07 4.77
CA LYS A 63 5.79 12.91 3.59
C LYS A 63 6.53 14.21 3.86
N PHE A 64 7.45 14.57 2.98
CA PHE A 64 8.12 15.86 2.97
C PHE A 64 7.43 16.85 2.02
N GLU A 65 7.64 18.14 2.23
CA GLU A 65 6.99 19.21 1.45
C GLU A 65 7.31 19.14 -0.06
N ASN A 66 8.48 18.64 -0.41
CA ASN A 66 8.91 18.44 -1.82
C ASN A 66 8.25 17.24 -2.52
N GLY A 67 7.29 16.58 -1.88
CA GLY A 67 6.61 15.40 -2.42
C GLY A 67 7.37 14.08 -2.25
N VAL A 68 8.50 14.09 -1.58
CA VAL A 68 9.22 12.85 -1.22
C VAL A 68 8.53 12.18 -0.04
N TYR A 69 8.42 10.86 -0.11
CA TYR A 69 7.97 10.00 0.98
C TYR A 69 9.10 9.07 1.39
N PHE A 70 9.35 9.01 2.68
CA PHE A 70 10.19 8.00 3.28
C PHE A 70 9.28 6.92 3.89
N LYS A 71 9.44 5.67 3.44
CA LYS A 71 8.53 4.56 3.77
C LYS A 71 9.31 3.36 4.30
N PRO A 72 9.65 3.32 5.60
CA PRO A 72 10.13 2.11 6.25
C PRO A 72 8.96 1.11 6.39
N GLU A 73 9.28 -0.16 6.17
CA GLU A 73 8.36 -1.28 6.32
C GLU A 73 9.10 -2.44 6.98
N TYR A 74 8.47 -3.06 7.94
CA TYR A 74 8.99 -4.23 8.65
C TYR A 74 7.97 -5.34 8.59
N MET A 75 8.34 -6.46 7.99
CA MET A 75 7.49 -7.63 7.85
C MET A 75 8.10 -8.80 8.62
N ASN A 76 7.35 -9.35 9.55
CA ASN A 76 7.69 -10.60 10.23
C ASN A 76 7.00 -11.77 9.53
N LYS A 77 7.79 -12.60 8.84
CA LYS A 77 7.35 -13.81 8.15
C LYS A 77 7.75 -15.04 8.97
N GLN A 78 6.90 -15.53 9.84
CA GLN A 78 7.05 -16.78 10.62
C GLN A 78 8.43 -17.04 11.24
N SER A 79 9.49 -17.04 10.47
CA SER A 79 10.87 -17.30 10.91
C SER A 79 11.88 -16.28 10.40
N LYS A 80 11.42 -15.23 9.72
CA LYS A 80 12.28 -14.22 9.12
C LYS A 80 11.71 -12.82 9.23
N ASP A 81 12.57 -11.92 9.62
CA ASP A 81 12.29 -10.50 9.55
C ASP A 81 12.75 -9.96 8.20
N VAL A 82 11.82 -9.39 7.47
CA VAL A 82 12.09 -8.69 6.23
C VAL A 82 11.93 -7.21 6.46
N LYS A 83 12.93 -6.44 6.07
CA LYS A 83 12.93 -4.98 6.19
C LYS A 83 12.95 -4.37 4.80
N TYR A 84 12.02 -3.46 4.57
CA TYR A 84 11.97 -2.69 3.33
C TYR A 84 12.22 -1.23 3.65
N LEU A 85 12.98 -0.59 2.79
CA LEU A 85 13.13 0.85 2.77
C LEU A 85 12.73 1.35 1.40
N LYS A 86 11.67 2.13 1.34
CA LYS A 86 11.17 2.75 0.12
C LYS A 86 11.42 4.26 0.18
N LEU A 87 11.97 4.80 -0.88
CA LEU A 87 11.96 6.23 -1.15
C LEU A 87 11.02 6.45 -2.34
N ASP A 88 9.98 7.21 -2.11
CA ASP A 88 8.93 7.47 -3.08
C ASP A 88 8.86 8.97 -3.33
N TRP A 89 8.87 9.37 -4.58
CA TRP A 89 8.64 10.75 -4.98
C TRP A 89 7.34 10.84 -5.75
N ARG A 90 6.45 11.72 -5.29
CA ARG A 90 5.15 11.94 -5.90
C ARG A 90 4.96 13.44 -6.16
N ASN A 91 4.55 13.77 -7.35
CA ASN A 91 4.14 15.11 -7.71
C ASN A 91 2.65 15.10 -8.10
N LYS A 92 1.98 16.22 -7.92
CA LYS A 92 0.57 16.35 -8.21
C LYS A 92 0.33 17.49 -9.20
N SER A 93 -0.44 17.20 -10.25
CA SER A 93 -0.92 18.18 -11.22
C SER A 93 -2.43 17.99 -11.40
N LYS A 94 -3.23 18.93 -10.91
CA LYS A 94 -4.70 18.86 -10.89
C LYS A 94 -5.18 17.58 -10.18
N ASP A 95 -5.86 16.70 -10.93
CA ASP A 95 -6.39 15.43 -10.45
C ASP A 95 -5.37 14.28 -10.56
N TRP A 96 -4.24 14.52 -11.24
CA TRP A 96 -3.23 13.52 -11.46
C TRP A 96 -2.12 13.58 -10.43
N THR A 97 -1.68 12.41 -9.98
CA THR A 97 -0.44 12.23 -9.22
C THR A 97 0.45 11.30 -10.02
N TYR A 98 1.73 11.61 -10.13
CA TYR A 98 2.73 10.80 -10.81
C TYR A 98 4.03 10.80 -10.02
N GLY A 99 4.81 9.77 -10.18
CA GLY A 99 6.06 9.67 -9.46
C GLY A 99 6.83 8.40 -9.74
N PHE A 100 7.89 8.22 -8.99
CA PHE A 100 8.72 7.02 -9.03
C PHE A 100 9.10 6.59 -7.60
N THR A 101 9.39 5.32 -7.45
CA THR A 101 9.80 4.72 -6.19
C THR A 101 11.10 3.96 -6.39
N THR A 102 12.00 4.05 -5.43
CA THR A 102 13.09 3.09 -5.26
C THR A 102 12.88 2.34 -3.96
N ARG A 103 13.11 1.04 -3.96
CA ARG A 103 12.93 0.16 -2.82
C ARG A 103 14.15 -0.71 -2.63
N SER A 104 14.66 -0.75 -1.39
CA SER A 104 15.69 -1.69 -0.95
C SER A 104 15.07 -2.69 0.02
N THR A 105 15.48 -3.94 -0.05
CA THR A 105 14.98 -5.03 0.80
C THR A 105 16.12 -5.93 1.24
N ASN A 106 15.99 -6.53 2.42
CA ASN A 106 16.84 -7.61 2.91
C ASN A 106 16.14 -8.98 2.82
N ASP A 107 15.16 -9.14 1.93
CA ASP A 107 14.52 -10.43 1.72
C ASP A 107 15.54 -11.46 1.20
N LYS A 108 15.39 -12.73 1.62
CA LYS A 108 16.28 -13.82 1.22
C LYS A 108 16.29 -14.11 -0.28
N LEU A 109 15.23 -13.75 -0.97
CA LEU A 109 15.20 -13.91 -2.42
C LEU A 109 16.12 -12.93 -3.14
N THR A 110 16.49 -11.85 -2.49
CA THR A 110 17.19 -10.74 -3.13
C THR A 110 18.29 -10.08 -2.32
N GLU A 111 18.68 -10.60 -1.19
CA GLU A 111 19.71 -10.15 -0.22
C GLU A 111 20.08 -8.65 -0.19
N TYR A 112 19.39 -7.68 -0.55
CA TYR A 112 19.60 -6.24 -0.75
C TYR A 112 19.35 -5.81 -2.21
N ALA A 113 18.29 -6.27 -2.79
CA ALA A 113 17.91 -5.78 -4.11
C ALA A 113 17.34 -4.37 -4.04
N THR A 114 17.72 -3.56 -4.98
CA THR A 114 17.08 -2.28 -5.25
C THR A 114 16.31 -2.39 -6.56
N PHE A 115 15.03 -2.01 -6.55
CA PHE A 115 14.23 -1.96 -7.76
C PHE A 115 13.51 -0.62 -7.89
N PHE A 116 13.11 -0.33 -9.11
CA PHE A 116 12.48 0.94 -9.47
C PHE A 116 11.04 0.72 -9.91
N SER A 117 10.18 1.64 -9.53
CA SER A 117 8.83 1.72 -10.08
C SER A 117 8.50 3.13 -10.51
N ALA A 118 7.60 3.23 -11.48
CA ALA A 118 6.99 4.48 -11.89
C ALA A 118 5.49 4.29 -11.93
N GLY A 119 4.75 5.30 -11.53
CA GLY A 119 3.31 5.19 -11.46
C GLY A 119 2.58 6.52 -11.59
N MET A 120 1.29 6.40 -11.80
CA MET A 120 0.37 7.51 -11.84
C MET A 120 -0.94 7.17 -11.15
N SER A 121 -1.60 8.18 -10.60
CA SER A 121 -2.97 8.04 -10.11
C SER A 121 -3.82 9.22 -10.52
N LYS A 122 -5.13 8.96 -10.63
CA LYS A 122 -6.13 10.00 -10.86
C LYS A 122 -7.22 9.88 -9.82
N LYS A 123 -7.51 11.01 -9.17
CA LYS A 123 -8.51 11.10 -8.12
C LYS A 123 -9.60 12.08 -8.53
N LYS A 124 -10.86 11.70 -8.33
CA LYS A 124 -12.03 12.54 -8.54
C LYS A 124 -12.97 12.48 -7.35
N VAL A 125 -13.52 13.64 -6.96
CA VAL A 125 -14.52 13.74 -5.90
C VAL A 125 -15.84 14.18 -6.54
N ILE A 126 -16.92 13.44 -6.25
CA ILE A 126 -18.27 13.71 -6.77
C ILE A 126 -19.23 13.59 -5.59
N GLY A 127 -19.64 14.75 -5.03
CA GLY A 127 -20.46 14.77 -3.83
C GLY A 127 -19.79 14.06 -2.66
N LYS A 128 -20.43 13.01 -2.14
CA LYS A 128 -19.89 12.19 -1.04
C LYS A 128 -18.93 11.08 -1.50
N TRP A 129 -18.76 10.91 -2.80
CA TRP A 129 -17.92 9.87 -3.38
C TRP A 129 -16.53 10.40 -3.68
N THR A 130 -15.53 9.61 -3.37
CA THR A 130 -14.15 9.77 -3.86
C THR A 130 -13.79 8.52 -4.64
N ILE A 131 -13.35 8.70 -5.86
CA ILE A 131 -12.91 7.62 -6.76
C ILE A 131 -11.46 7.90 -7.12
N GLU A 132 -10.61 6.90 -6.95
CA GLU A 132 -9.19 7.00 -7.29
C GLU A 132 -8.76 5.72 -8.02
N ALA A 133 -8.13 5.91 -9.16
CA ALA A 133 -7.46 4.84 -9.91
C ALA A 133 -5.95 5.09 -9.88
N THR A 134 -5.18 4.06 -9.57
CA THR A 134 -3.71 4.10 -9.53
C THR A 134 -3.16 3.00 -10.39
N PHE A 135 -2.13 3.31 -11.14
CA PHE A 135 -1.31 2.37 -11.88
C PHE A 135 0.14 2.54 -11.46
N ASP A 136 0.79 1.48 -11.04
CA ASP A 136 2.22 1.44 -10.76
C ASP A 136 2.85 0.30 -11.57
N GLY A 137 3.88 0.63 -12.35
CA GLY A 137 4.68 -0.34 -13.09
C GLY A 137 6.08 -0.43 -12.49
N TYR A 138 6.64 -1.63 -12.39
CA TYR A 138 7.96 -1.82 -11.81
C TYR A 138 8.77 -2.90 -12.50
N LEU A 139 10.08 -2.74 -12.41
CA LEU A 139 11.06 -3.69 -12.89
C LEU A 139 11.58 -4.48 -11.67
N PRO A 140 11.27 -5.78 -11.58
CA PRO A 140 11.69 -6.59 -10.46
C PRO A 140 13.22 -6.83 -10.49
N PRO A 141 13.82 -7.10 -9.32
CA PRO A 141 15.20 -7.53 -9.27
C PRO A 141 15.34 -8.97 -9.75
N LYS A 142 16.49 -9.29 -10.31
CA LYS A 142 16.95 -10.66 -10.55
C LYS A 142 17.50 -11.29 -9.27
N ASP A 143 17.76 -12.59 -9.31
CA ASP A 143 18.35 -13.32 -8.18
C ASP A 143 19.70 -12.79 -7.75
N ASP A 144 20.46 -12.18 -8.66
CA ASP A 144 21.75 -11.54 -8.40
C ASP A 144 21.63 -10.10 -7.89
N GLY A 145 20.40 -9.61 -7.67
CA GLY A 145 20.10 -8.25 -7.23
C GLY A 145 20.15 -7.19 -8.33
N SER A 146 20.48 -7.53 -9.57
CA SER A 146 20.37 -6.61 -10.69
C SER A 146 18.90 -6.44 -11.11
N ILE A 147 18.60 -5.37 -11.87
CA ILE A 147 17.24 -5.14 -12.37
C ILE A 147 16.98 -6.02 -13.58
N ASP A 148 15.85 -6.74 -13.59
CA ASP A 148 15.41 -7.46 -14.77
C ASP A 148 14.64 -6.55 -15.72
N GLY A 149 15.34 -6.00 -16.70
CA GLY A 149 14.71 -5.17 -17.73
C GLY A 149 13.79 -5.92 -18.70
N ASN A 150 13.76 -7.27 -18.66
CA ASN A 150 12.88 -8.07 -19.50
C ASN A 150 11.56 -8.44 -18.81
N MET A 151 11.46 -8.26 -17.49
CA MET A 151 10.24 -8.50 -16.73
C MET A 151 9.64 -7.16 -16.33
N PHE A 152 8.40 -6.96 -16.73
CA PHE A 152 7.60 -5.82 -16.30
C PHE A 152 6.47 -6.34 -15.42
N GLU A 153 6.40 -5.84 -14.22
CA GLU A 153 5.33 -6.09 -13.28
C GLU A 153 4.50 -4.84 -13.08
N PHE A 154 3.26 -4.99 -12.66
CA PHE A 154 2.38 -3.86 -12.48
C PHE A 154 1.40 -4.09 -11.33
N GLU A 155 0.90 -3.01 -10.80
CA GLU A 155 -0.17 -2.98 -9.81
C GLU A 155 -1.18 -1.91 -10.21
N ASP A 156 -2.43 -2.33 -10.39
CA ASP A 156 -3.58 -1.47 -10.58
C ASP A 156 -4.41 -1.42 -9.30
N LYS A 157 -4.73 -0.22 -8.82
CA LYS A 157 -5.63 -0.02 -7.68
C LYS A 157 -6.82 0.82 -8.08
N PHE A 158 -7.99 0.39 -7.68
CA PHE A 158 -9.22 1.13 -7.81
C PHE A 158 -9.86 1.31 -6.44
N ASN A 159 -9.89 2.54 -5.96
CA ASN A 159 -10.41 2.89 -4.64
C ASN A 159 -11.71 3.69 -4.80
N ILE A 160 -12.76 3.20 -4.16
CA ILE A 160 -14.03 3.91 -4.02
C ILE A 160 -14.27 4.16 -2.55
N LYS A 161 -14.43 5.44 -2.19
CA LYS A 161 -14.71 5.86 -0.83
C LYS A 161 -16.00 6.65 -0.79
N TYR A 162 -16.84 6.32 0.17
CA TYR A 162 -18.10 7.02 0.44
C TYR A 162 -18.10 7.65 1.82
N LYS A 163 -18.35 8.95 1.87
CA LYS A 163 -18.45 9.72 3.11
C LYS A 163 -19.83 9.53 3.72
N LEU A 164 -19.93 8.78 4.82
CA LEU A 164 -21.15 8.58 5.57
C LEU A 164 -21.57 9.86 6.29
N ASN A 165 -20.63 10.47 7.01
CA ASN A 165 -20.78 11.75 7.71
C ASN A 165 -19.46 12.51 7.71
N GLU A 166 -19.36 13.61 8.47
CA GLU A 166 -18.14 14.43 8.50
C GLU A 166 -16.91 13.71 9.06
N ARG A 167 -17.10 12.70 9.88
CA ARG A 167 -16.03 11.95 10.55
C ARG A 167 -15.84 10.54 10.00
N THR A 168 -16.85 9.97 9.37
CA THR A 168 -16.83 8.55 9.01
C THR A 168 -16.93 8.36 7.50
N SER A 169 -16.06 7.53 6.97
CA SER A 169 -16.12 7.07 5.59
C SER A 169 -15.96 5.55 5.52
N ILE A 170 -16.65 4.93 4.58
CA ILE A 170 -16.43 3.55 4.18
C ILE A 170 -15.69 3.55 2.84
N TYR A 171 -14.79 2.60 2.64
CA TYR A 171 -14.07 2.46 1.38
C TYR A 171 -13.98 1.02 0.92
N ASN A 172 -13.86 0.86 -0.40
CA ASN A 172 -13.56 -0.40 -1.05
C ASN A 172 -12.36 -0.19 -1.96
N ILE A 173 -11.38 -1.08 -1.89
CA ILE A 173 -10.21 -1.08 -2.76
C ILE A 173 -10.17 -2.41 -3.49
N GLY A 174 -10.18 -2.36 -4.83
CA GLY A 174 -9.81 -3.46 -5.71
C GLY A 174 -8.36 -3.28 -6.12
N GLU A 175 -7.56 -4.32 -5.96
CA GLU A 175 -6.17 -4.36 -6.43
C GLU A 175 -6.01 -5.51 -7.41
N PHE A 176 -5.35 -5.22 -8.53
CA PHE A 176 -4.92 -6.21 -9.48
C PHE A 176 -3.43 -6.04 -9.71
N TYR A 177 -2.65 -7.07 -9.49
CA TYR A 177 -1.21 -6.98 -9.65
C TYR A 177 -0.62 -8.24 -10.25
N SER A 178 0.49 -8.07 -10.94
CA SER A 178 1.32 -9.14 -11.48
C SER A 178 2.60 -9.22 -10.68
N LEU A 179 2.94 -10.42 -10.23
CA LEU A 179 4.17 -10.71 -9.51
C LEU A 179 4.76 -12.02 -10.03
N GLN A 180 5.99 -11.98 -10.53
CA GLN A 180 6.70 -13.14 -11.10
C GLN A 180 5.86 -13.89 -12.17
N GLY A 181 5.15 -13.14 -13.02
CA GLY A 181 4.28 -13.70 -14.04
C GLY A 181 2.94 -14.24 -13.54
N GLN A 182 2.70 -14.27 -12.25
CA GLN A 182 1.41 -14.63 -11.66
C GLN A 182 0.54 -13.39 -11.47
N LYS A 183 -0.77 -13.59 -11.63
CA LYS A 183 -1.76 -12.52 -11.48
C LYS A 183 -2.55 -12.71 -10.21
N PHE A 184 -2.74 -11.62 -9.47
CA PHE A 184 -3.45 -11.63 -8.21
C PHE A 184 -4.55 -10.57 -8.20
N TYR A 185 -5.62 -10.90 -7.50
CA TYR A 185 -6.70 -9.97 -7.20
C TYR A 185 -6.86 -9.86 -5.69
N LYS A 186 -7.05 -8.64 -5.22
CA LYS A 186 -7.33 -8.38 -3.82
C LYS A 186 -8.51 -7.43 -3.73
N ALA A 187 -9.48 -7.77 -2.91
CA ALA A 187 -10.60 -6.90 -2.58
C ALA A 187 -10.52 -6.56 -1.09
N LYS A 188 -10.52 -5.28 -0.79
CA LYS A 188 -10.44 -4.74 0.56
C LYS A 188 -11.63 -3.85 0.84
N ILE A 189 -12.28 -4.06 1.97
CA ILE A 189 -13.27 -3.14 2.52
C ILE A 189 -12.76 -2.57 3.82
N GLY A 190 -13.02 -1.30 4.08
CA GLY A 190 -12.56 -0.67 5.30
C GLY A 190 -13.40 0.52 5.71
N LEU A 191 -13.09 1.00 6.89
CA LEU A 191 -13.72 2.14 7.54
C LEU A 191 -12.64 3.11 8.00
N GLU A 192 -12.88 4.39 7.79
CA GLU A 192 -12.05 5.47 8.31
C GLU A 192 -12.87 6.32 9.27
N TYR A 193 -12.25 6.73 10.35
CA TYR A 193 -12.84 7.63 11.34
C TYR A 193 -11.88 8.76 11.66
N LYS A 194 -12.37 9.99 11.53
CA LYS A 194 -11.62 11.22 11.88
C LYS A 194 -11.89 11.59 13.33
N LEU A 195 -10.83 11.65 14.12
CA LEU A 195 -10.84 12.13 15.50
C LEU A 195 -11.01 13.65 15.61
#